data_93f4a66086b1692d7c9211f97077f0f0
#
_entry.id   93f4a66086b1692d7c9211f97077f0f0
#
_cell.length_a   1.000
_cell.length_b   1.000
_cell.length_c   1.000
_cell.angle_alpha   90.00
_cell.angle_beta   90.00
_cell.angle_gamma   90.00
#
_symmetry.space_group_name_H-M   'P 1'
#
loop_
_entity.id
_entity.type
_entity.pdbx_description
1 polymer ?
#
loop_
_entity_poly.entity_id
_entity_poly.type
_entity_poly.pdbx_seq_one_letter_code
_entity_poly.pdbx_strand_id
1 'polypeptide(L)'
;MMIDAMGIGLIIPVMPDLFQEIGAGGLSTAALWGGVLATSFAVMQFIFGPVIGGLSDRFGRRPVLLISLVVMALDYLVMAVAGSIWLLLLGRTIGGITAATQATANAYMADISAPEDRAANFGLIGAAFGVGFVLGPLIGGFLAEFGTRAPFYAAAALAGLNAVFGYMVLEESLPPEKRRPFEWRRANPLGSFKHLTKFSGLGPLLLVFFIYQFAFAVYPAVWSFFGKERFGWDPATIGLSLALFGIMLAIVQGGLIRPVMRLLGERGTVIYGHVFDICAFIALAFVSSGTLALILVPLAALAAVITPALQGIMSKAVGADAQGELQGALTSVSALAMILSPMVMTGTFAAFTAPGAPVYLPGAPFLLSAALVAIALFVFMRRAPRASFSV
;
A
#
# COMPACT_ATOMS: atom_id res chain seq x y z
N MET A 1 11.90 0.29 -9.29
CA MET A 1 11.05 -0.34 -8.25
C MET A 1 11.58 -0.14 -6.84
N MET A 2 12.78 -0.60 -6.48
CA MET A 2 13.35 -0.35 -5.13
C MET A 2 13.46 1.15 -4.82
N ILE A 3 14.03 1.92 -5.74
CA ILE A 3 14.20 3.37 -5.61
C ILE A 3 12.84 4.09 -5.50
N ASP A 4 11.84 3.64 -6.25
CA ASP A 4 10.49 4.24 -6.18
C ASP A 4 9.84 3.98 -4.81
N ALA A 5 9.94 2.74 -4.30
CA ALA A 5 9.46 2.40 -2.97
C ALA A 5 10.21 3.16 -1.85
N MET A 6 11.53 3.38 -2.02
CA MET A 6 12.31 4.24 -1.11
C MET A 6 11.79 5.68 -1.13
N GLY A 7 11.53 6.25 -2.32
CA GLY A 7 10.98 7.61 -2.45
C GLY A 7 9.65 7.77 -1.71
N ILE A 8 8.74 6.82 -1.85
CA ILE A 8 7.47 6.80 -1.11
C ILE A 8 7.75 6.70 0.40
N GLY A 9 8.63 5.81 0.81
CA GLY A 9 8.97 5.58 2.21
C GLY A 9 9.63 6.79 2.89
N LEU A 10 10.49 7.51 2.18
CA LEU A 10 11.22 8.70 2.67
C LEU A 10 10.29 9.77 3.26
N ILE A 11 9.14 9.99 2.65
CA ILE A 11 8.24 11.08 3.01
C ILE A 11 7.26 10.74 4.13
N ILE A 12 6.99 9.44 4.38
CA ILE A 12 5.95 9.01 5.34
C ILE A 12 6.20 9.52 6.76
N PRO A 13 7.42 9.44 7.34
CA PRO A 13 7.66 9.88 8.72
C PRO A 13 7.48 11.37 8.95
N VAL A 14 7.73 12.20 7.91
CA VAL A 14 7.75 13.67 8.01
C VAL A 14 6.44 14.33 7.58
N MET A 15 5.47 13.57 7.07
CA MET A 15 4.18 14.12 6.63
C MET A 15 3.44 14.91 7.71
N PRO A 16 3.36 14.45 8.99
CA PRO A 16 2.73 15.24 10.04
C PRO A 16 3.40 16.61 10.26
N ASP A 17 4.73 16.66 10.21
CA ASP A 17 5.49 17.90 10.41
C ASP A 17 5.31 18.85 9.24
N LEU A 18 5.34 18.36 8.01
CA LEU A 18 5.09 19.18 6.82
C LEU A 18 3.72 19.86 6.88
N PHE A 19 2.67 19.11 7.26
CA PHE A 19 1.33 19.69 7.36
C PHE A 19 1.23 20.77 8.43
N GLN A 20 1.91 20.61 9.57
CA GLN A 20 1.98 21.62 10.60
C GLN A 20 2.75 22.85 10.12
N GLU A 21 3.88 22.66 9.43
CA GLU A 21 4.72 23.75 8.89
C GLU A 21 3.97 24.63 7.89
N ILE A 22 3.14 24.03 7.01
CA ILE A 22 2.34 24.79 6.02
C ILE A 22 1.02 25.33 6.57
N GLY A 23 0.81 25.25 7.89
CA GLY A 23 -0.36 25.81 8.54
C GLY A 23 -1.66 25.02 8.34
N ALA A 24 -1.58 23.71 8.18
CA ALA A 24 -2.78 22.85 8.06
C ALA A 24 -3.56 22.70 9.39
N GLY A 25 -3.23 23.45 10.41
CA GLY A 25 -3.87 23.40 11.73
C GLY A 25 -3.22 22.40 12.70
N GLY A 26 -3.97 21.96 13.72
CA GLY A 26 -3.51 20.93 14.66
C GLY A 26 -3.35 19.55 14.02
N LEU A 27 -2.74 18.61 14.77
CA LEU A 27 -2.41 17.27 14.24
C LEU A 27 -3.65 16.49 13.77
N SER A 28 -4.81 16.68 14.41
CA SER A 28 -6.08 16.12 13.95
C SER A 28 -6.50 16.60 12.56
N THR A 29 -6.39 17.92 12.31
CA THR A 29 -6.67 18.51 10.99
C THR A 29 -5.62 18.09 9.95
N ALA A 30 -4.34 18.03 10.35
CA ALA A 30 -3.26 17.54 9.52
C ALA A 30 -3.50 16.08 9.06
N ALA A 31 -4.01 15.22 9.95
CA ALA A 31 -4.37 13.85 9.62
C ALA A 31 -5.51 13.79 8.59
N LEU A 32 -6.56 14.62 8.73
CA LEU A 32 -7.63 14.71 7.72
C LEU A 32 -7.07 15.06 6.34
N TRP A 33 -6.21 16.06 6.25
CA TRP A 33 -5.54 16.41 4.99
C TRP A 33 -4.67 15.27 4.46
N GLY A 34 -3.98 14.56 5.34
CA GLY A 34 -3.26 13.34 4.98
C GLY A 34 -4.16 12.31 4.31
N GLY A 35 -5.36 12.09 4.86
CA GLY A 35 -6.38 11.23 4.27
C GLY A 35 -6.87 11.73 2.91
N VAL A 36 -7.15 13.04 2.77
CA VAL A 36 -7.57 13.65 1.49
C VAL A 36 -6.49 13.47 0.42
N LEU A 37 -5.23 13.75 0.74
CA LEU A 37 -4.11 13.62 -0.21
C LEU A 37 -3.89 12.16 -0.63
N ALA A 38 -3.92 11.24 0.33
CA ALA A 38 -3.78 9.80 0.06
C ALA A 38 -4.92 9.27 -0.80
N THR A 39 -6.17 9.67 -0.49
CA THR A 39 -7.35 9.29 -1.28
C THR A 39 -7.29 9.88 -2.68
N SER A 40 -6.95 11.18 -2.83
CA SER A 40 -6.80 11.81 -4.14
C SER A 40 -5.79 11.07 -5.03
N PHE A 41 -4.62 10.74 -4.46
CA PHE A 41 -3.59 9.97 -5.14
C PHE A 41 -4.12 8.59 -5.58
N ALA A 42 -4.76 7.84 -4.67
CA ALA A 42 -5.26 6.50 -4.94
C ALA A 42 -6.40 6.50 -5.99
N VAL A 43 -7.28 7.49 -5.94
CA VAL A 43 -8.35 7.69 -6.96
C VAL A 43 -7.75 7.93 -8.33
N MET A 44 -6.77 8.84 -8.43
CA MET A 44 -6.12 9.13 -9.72
C MET A 44 -5.35 7.92 -10.23
N GLN A 45 -4.63 7.22 -9.38
CA GLN A 45 -3.93 5.99 -9.73
C GLN A 45 -4.90 4.91 -10.26
N PHE A 46 -6.05 4.75 -9.62
CA PHE A 46 -7.07 3.79 -10.05
C PHE A 46 -7.69 4.16 -11.39
N ILE A 47 -8.08 5.44 -11.58
CA ILE A 47 -8.72 5.92 -12.82
C ILE A 47 -7.73 5.84 -13.99
N PHE A 48 -6.50 6.28 -13.78
CA PHE A 48 -5.50 6.40 -14.85
C PHE A 48 -4.65 5.14 -15.05
N GLY A 49 -4.72 4.14 -14.17
CA GLY A 49 -3.99 2.88 -14.31
C GLY A 49 -4.20 2.21 -15.67
N PRO A 50 -5.43 1.92 -16.08
CA PRO A 50 -5.71 1.34 -17.39
C PRO A 50 -5.34 2.25 -18.57
N VAL A 51 -5.43 3.59 -18.38
CA VAL A 51 -5.04 4.58 -19.40
C VAL A 51 -3.53 4.53 -19.62
N ILE A 52 -2.73 4.59 -18.55
CA ILE A 52 -1.26 4.51 -18.62
C ILE A 52 -0.81 3.16 -19.18
N GLY A 53 -1.46 2.06 -18.77
CA GLY A 53 -1.24 0.75 -19.37
C GLY A 53 -1.48 0.73 -20.89
N GLY A 54 -2.62 1.26 -21.34
CA GLY A 54 -2.96 1.37 -22.76
C GLY A 54 -2.02 2.29 -23.55
N LEU A 55 -1.54 3.39 -22.93
CA LEU A 55 -0.53 4.25 -23.55
C LEU A 55 0.81 3.53 -23.69
N SER A 56 1.18 2.69 -22.70
CA SER A 56 2.39 1.89 -22.79
C SER A 56 2.33 0.79 -23.83
N ASP A 57 1.13 0.24 -24.10
CA ASP A 57 0.90 -0.69 -25.22
C ASP A 57 1.01 -0.02 -26.58
N ARG A 58 0.68 1.26 -26.69
CA ARG A 58 0.71 2.02 -27.93
C ARG A 58 2.08 2.62 -28.23
N PHE A 59 2.69 3.28 -27.24
CA PHE A 59 3.92 4.07 -27.45
C PHE A 59 5.20 3.30 -27.09
N GLY A 60 5.08 2.15 -26.43
CA GLY A 60 6.17 1.39 -25.87
C GLY A 60 6.25 1.52 -24.35
N ARG A 61 6.90 0.57 -23.71
CA ARG A 61 7.05 0.51 -22.24
C ARG A 61 8.02 1.58 -21.74
N ARG A 62 9.18 1.69 -22.40
CA ARG A 62 10.26 2.59 -21.99
C ARG A 62 9.85 4.06 -21.87
N PRO A 63 9.23 4.70 -22.89
CA PRO A 63 8.84 6.11 -22.80
C PRO A 63 7.88 6.38 -21.63
N VAL A 64 6.91 5.50 -21.43
CA VAL A 64 5.91 5.67 -20.36
C VAL A 64 6.55 5.55 -18.97
N LEU A 65 7.43 4.56 -18.78
CA LEU A 65 8.19 4.42 -17.52
C LEU A 65 9.07 5.64 -17.24
N LEU A 66 9.81 6.14 -18.23
CA LEU A 66 10.69 7.30 -18.06
C LEU A 66 9.92 8.58 -17.75
N ILE A 67 8.82 8.85 -18.46
CA ILE A 67 7.97 10.02 -18.20
C ILE A 67 7.43 9.95 -16.77
N SER A 68 6.99 8.79 -16.32
CA SER A 68 6.47 8.62 -14.96
C SER A 68 7.53 8.86 -13.89
N LEU A 69 8.77 8.41 -14.10
CA LEU A 69 9.89 8.69 -13.19
C LEU A 69 10.20 10.19 -13.11
N VAL A 70 10.20 10.89 -14.25
CA VAL A 70 10.40 12.35 -14.28
C VAL A 70 9.27 13.07 -13.54
N VAL A 71 8.01 12.71 -13.80
CA VAL A 71 6.86 13.34 -13.12
C VAL A 71 6.88 13.04 -11.62
N MET A 72 7.29 11.85 -11.21
CA MET A 72 7.45 11.50 -9.80
C MET A 72 8.54 12.34 -9.13
N ALA A 73 9.66 12.60 -9.81
CA ALA A 73 10.71 13.49 -9.29
C ALA A 73 10.19 14.93 -9.14
N LEU A 74 9.42 15.42 -10.11
CA LEU A 74 8.76 16.73 -10.04
C LEU A 74 7.71 16.81 -8.93
N ASP A 75 6.92 15.76 -8.70
CA ASP A 75 5.94 15.68 -7.60
C ASP A 75 6.64 15.81 -6.23
N TYR A 76 7.74 15.08 -6.01
CA TYR A 76 8.51 15.22 -4.77
C TYR A 76 9.12 16.62 -4.63
N LEU A 77 9.57 17.22 -5.74
CA LEU A 77 10.09 18.59 -5.70
C LEU A 77 8.98 19.59 -5.37
N VAL A 78 7.79 19.43 -5.95
CA VAL A 78 6.60 20.24 -5.60
C VAL A 78 6.28 20.11 -4.12
N MET A 79 6.30 18.89 -3.57
CA MET A 79 6.10 18.68 -2.14
C MET A 79 7.19 19.35 -1.29
N ALA A 80 8.46 19.30 -1.73
CA ALA A 80 9.58 19.94 -1.03
C ALA A 80 9.44 21.46 -0.92
N VAL A 81 8.87 22.12 -1.94
CA VAL A 81 8.71 23.58 -1.98
C VAL A 81 7.31 24.06 -1.62
N ALA A 82 6.37 23.13 -1.37
CA ALA A 82 4.99 23.49 -1.11
C ALA A 82 4.85 24.38 0.14
N GLY A 83 4.22 25.54 -0.04
CA GLY A 83 3.84 26.46 1.03
C GLY A 83 2.35 26.45 1.35
N SER A 84 1.57 25.53 0.71
CA SER A 84 0.14 25.41 0.95
C SER A 84 -0.34 23.98 0.71
N ILE A 85 -1.43 23.62 1.41
CA ILE A 85 -2.06 22.31 1.27
C ILE A 85 -2.62 22.07 -0.15
N TRP A 86 -3.06 23.16 -0.82
CA TRP A 86 -3.60 23.06 -2.18
C TRP A 86 -2.54 22.69 -3.20
N LEU A 87 -1.31 23.17 -3.02
CA LEU A 87 -0.19 22.79 -3.88
C LEU A 87 0.20 21.32 -3.66
N LEU A 88 0.15 20.84 -2.41
CA LEU A 88 0.32 19.42 -2.10
C LEU A 88 -0.77 18.57 -2.75
N LEU A 89 -2.04 19.01 -2.69
CA LEU A 89 -3.15 18.30 -3.31
C LEU A 89 -2.99 18.22 -4.83
N LEU A 90 -2.56 19.31 -5.47
CA LEU A 90 -2.27 19.32 -6.90
C LEU A 90 -1.15 18.33 -7.25
N GLY A 91 -0.04 18.36 -6.49
CA GLY A 91 1.06 17.42 -6.64
C GLY A 91 0.59 15.97 -6.50
N ARG A 92 -0.13 15.65 -5.42
CA ARG A 92 -0.68 14.30 -5.20
C ARG A 92 -1.64 13.84 -6.30
N THR A 93 -2.44 14.75 -6.86
CA THR A 93 -3.34 14.46 -7.97
C THR A 93 -2.55 14.10 -9.24
N ILE A 94 -1.56 14.91 -9.60
CA ILE A 94 -0.68 14.66 -10.76
C ILE A 94 0.18 13.42 -10.53
N GLY A 95 0.77 13.28 -9.35
CA GLY A 95 1.55 12.12 -8.97
C GLY A 95 0.73 10.82 -9.05
N GLY A 96 -0.53 10.84 -8.62
CA GLY A 96 -1.44 9.70 -8.74
C GLY A 96 -1.69 9.28 -10.19
N ILE A 97 -1.85 10.23 -11.11
CA ILE A 97 -2.02 9.93 -12.54
C ILE A 97 -0.82 9.15 -13.08
N THR A 98 0.39 9.54 -12.70
CA THR A 98 1.63 8.94 -13.22
C THR A 98 2.13 7.75 -12.43
N ALA A 99 1.72 7.58 -11.17
CA ALA A 99 2.10 6.46 -10.31
C ALA A 99 1.50 5.10 -10.76
N ALA A 100 0.61 5.10 -11.73
CA ALA A 100 0.02 3.88 -12.30
C ALA A 100 1.02 3.02 -13.13
N THR A 101 2.33 3.24 -12.92
CA THR A 101 3.42 2.56 -13.62
C THR A 101 3.65 1.13 -13.21
N GLN A 102 3.12 0.70 -12.07
CA GLN A 102 3.30 -0.68 -11.60
C GLN A 102 2.85 -1.71 -12.66
N ALA A 103 1.72 -1.45 -13.33
CA ALA A 103 1.23 -2.32 -14.40
C ALA A 103 2.20 -2.34 -15.59
N THR A 104 2.73 -1.17 -15.98
CA THR A 104 3.71 -1.05 -17.07
C THR A 104 5.03 -1.73 -16.73
N ALA A 105 5.50 -1.61 -15.48
CA ALA A 105 6.72 -2.27 -15.03
C ALA A 105 6.56 -3.80 -14.98
N ASN A 106 5.42 -4.30 -14.54
CA ASN A 106 5.11 -5.72 -14.58
C ASN A 106 5.03 -6.23 -16.04
N ALA A 107 4.43 -5.45 -16.95
CA ALA A 107 4.38 -5.79 -18.36
C ALA A 107 5.79 -5.79 -18.99
N TYR A 108 6.61 -4.78 -18.67
CA TYR A 108 8.02 -4.73 -19.09
C TYR A 108 8.77 -5.98 -18.63
N MET A 109 8.63 -6.36 -17.35
CA MET A 109 9.28 -7.57 -16.83
C MET A 109 8.77 -8.84 -17.52
N ALA A 110 7.48 -8.93 -17.82
CA ALA A 110 6.91 -10.05 -18.55
C ALA A 110 7.45 -10.14 -19.99
N ASP A 111 7.69 -8.98 -20.64
CA ASP A 111 8.19 -8.90 -22.00
C ASP A 111 9.64 -9.38 -22.11
N ILE A 112 10.49 -9.10 -21.10
CA ILE A 112 11.92 -9.46 -21.10
C ILE A 112 12.22 -10.80 -20.42
N SER A 113 11.23 -11.44 -19.78
CA SER A 113 11.43 -12.70 -19.06
C SER A 113 11.01 -13.90 -19.88
N ALA A 114 11.85 -14.94 -19.91
CA ALA A 114 11.44 -16.25 -20.40
C ALA A 114 10.25 -16.78 -19.58
N PRO A 115 9.32 -17.54 -20.19
CA PRO A 115 8.11 -18.01 -19.49
C PRO A 115 8.40 -18.72 -18.17
N GLU A 116 9.47 -19.53 -18.11
CA GLU A 116 9.93 -20.26 -16.93
C GLU A 116 10.45 -19.38 -15.80
N ASP A 117 11.04 -18.21 -16.12
CA ASP A 117 11.67 -17.29 -15.17
C ASP A 117 10.72 -16.20 -14.67
N ARG A 118 9.54 -16.04 -15.27
CA ARG A 118 8.60 -14.96 -14.94
C ARG A 118 8.25 -14.89 -13.48
N ALA A 119 7.96 -16.04 -12.86
CA ALA A 119 7.58 -16.08 -11.45
C ALA A 119 8.72 -15.61 -10.53
N ALA A 120 9.97 -16.02 -10.83
CA ALA A 120 11.14 -15.59 -10.08
C ALA A 120 11.39 -14.08 -10.25
N ASN A 121 11.29 -13.56 -11.49
CA ASN A 121 11.51 -12.15 -11.79
C ASN A 121 10.44 -11.24 -11.18
N PHE A 122 9.17 -11.67 -11.14
CA PHE A 122 8.14 -10.95 -10.38
C PHE A 122 8.40 -10.98 -8.87
N GLY A 123 8.94 -12.09 -8.36
CA GLY A 123 9.39 -12.19 -6.96
C GLY A 123 10.49 -11.18 -6.64
N LEU A 124 11.45 -10.95 -7.55
CA LEU A 124 12.50 -9.95 -7.40
C LEU A 124 11.94 -8.52 -7.36
N ILE A 125 10.91 -8.21 -8.16
CA ILE A 125 10.23 -6.90 -8.09
C ILE A 125 9.62 -6.69 -6.71
N GLY A 126 8.91 -7.70 -6.18
CA GLY A 126 8.33 -7.64 -4.85
C GLY A 126 9.38 -7.48 -3.74
N ALA A 127 10.48 -8.22 -3.82
CA ALA A 127 11.59 -8.12 -2.87
C ALA A 127 12.25 -6.73 -2.93
N ALA A 128 12.50 -6.20 -4.15
CA ALA A 128 13.06 -4.87 -4.35
C ALA A 128 12.13 -3.78 -3.76
N PHE A 129 10.82 -3.90 -3.98
CA PHE A 129 9.83 -3.00 -3.38
C PHE A 129 9.88 -3.07 -1.85
N GLY A 130 9.92 -4.28 -1.28
CA GLY A 130 10.00 -4.50 0.16
C GLY A 130 11.25 -3.87 0.79
N VAL A 131 12.43 -4.07 0.18
CA VAL A 131 13.68 -3.44 0.63
C VAL A 131 13.59 -1.92 0.58
N GLY A 132 13.06 -1.37 -0.52
CA GLY A 132 12.87 0.08 -0.65
C GLY A 132 11.93 0.64 0.42
N PHE A 133 10.85 -0.07 0.72
CA PHE A 133 9.86 0.34 1.73
C PHE A 133 10.39 0.22 3.17
N VAL A 134 11.41 -0.60 3.43
CA VAL A 134 12.12 -0.63 4.72
C VAL A 134 13.13 0.50 4.82
N LEU A 135 13.95 0.67 3.79
CA LEU A 135 15.03 1.68 3.80
C LEU A 135 14.49 3.11 3.71
N GLY A 136 13.39 3.31 2.97
CA GLY A 136 12.79 4.63 2.78
C GLY A 136 12.46 5.34 4.08
N PRO A 137 11.57 4.81 4.94
CA PRO A 137 11.22 5.46 6.20
C PRO A 137 12.41 5.65 7.14
N LEU A 138 13.35 4.70 7.18
CA LEU A 138 14.55 4.81 8.00
C LEU A 138 15.43 5.99 7.58
N ILE A 139 15.72 6.09 6.28
CA ILE A 139 16.51 7.19 5.73
C ILE A 139 15.74 8.51 5.82
N GLY A 140 14.42 8.48 5.56
CA GLY A 140 13.57 9.67 5.64
C GLY A 140 13.48 10.24 7.05
N GLY A 141 13.34 9.38 8.06
CA GLY A 141 13.39 9.77 9.45
C GLY A 141 14.73 10.42 9.85
N PHE A 142 15.85 9.82 9.42
CA PHE A 142 17.18 10.39 9.65
C PHE A 142 17.37 11.73 8.92
N LEU A 143 16.95 11.84 7.67
CA LEU A 143 17.07 13.08 6.91
C LEU A 143 16.22 14.22 7.48
N ALA A 144 15.17 13.91 8.22
CA ALA A 144 14.34 14.91 8.89
C ALA A 144 15.11 15.74 9.95
N GLU A 145 16.22 15.22 10.48
CA GLU A 145 17.11 15.96 11.37
C GLU A 145 17.72 17.20 10.69
N PHE A 146 17.85 17.17 9.36
CA PHE A 146 18.33 18.30 8.55
C PHE A 146 17.20 19.25 8.13
N GLY A 147 15.99 19.03 8.62
CA GLY A 147 14.78 19.81 8.36
C GLY A 147 13.66 19.01 7.72
N THR A 148 12.42 19.42 7.97
CA THR A 148 11.18 18.75 7.52
C THR A 148 11.15 18.49 6.01
N ARG A 149 11.79 19.34 5.21
CA ARG A 149 11.78 19.27 3.75
C ARG A 149 12.92 18.46 3.15
N ALA A 150 13.97 18.15 3.94
CA ALA A 150 15.12 17.38 3.46
C ALA A 150 14.75 16.01 2.86
N PRO A 151 13.86 15.19 3.46
CA PRO A 151 13.43 13.93 2.87
C PRO A 151 12.76 14.08 1.50
N PHE A 152 12.02 15.17 1.26
CA PHE A 152 11.36 15.43 -0.03
C PHE A 152 12.36 15.79 -1.12
N TYR A 153 13.36 16.63 -0.80
CA TYR A 153 14.47 16.91 -1.73
C TYR A 153 15.26 15.64 -2.05
N ALA A 154 15.53 14.80 -1.05
CA ALA A 154 16.21 13.53 -1.25
C ALA A 154 15.39 12.58 -2.13
N ALA A 155 14.07 12.50 -1.91
CA ALA A 155 13.17 11.70 -2.74
C ALA A 155 13.13 12.22 -4.19
N ALA A 156 13.08 13.54 -4.39
CA ALA A 156 13.13 14.16 -5.71
C ALA A 156 14.46 13.86 -6.44
N ALA A 157 15.58 14.02 -5.75
CA ALA A 157 16.91 13.72 -6.29
C ALA A 157 17.04 12.23 -6.65
N LEU A 158 16.58 11.36 -5.76
CA LEU A 158 16.62 9.91 -5.96
C LEU A 158 15.75 9.47 -7.16
N ALA A 159 14.54 10.03 -7.29
CA ALA A 159 13.65 9.77 -8.43
C ALA A 159 14.23 10.33 -9.74
N GLY A 160 14.85 11.52 -9.70
CA GLY A 160 15.55 12.11 -10.83
C GLY A 160 16.75 11.26 -11.28
N LEU A 161 17.58 10.80 -10.34
CA LEU A 161 18.68 9.88 -10.62
C LEU A 161 18.17 8.56 -11.20
N ASN A 162 17.04 8.04 -10.69
CA ASN A 162 16.41 6.84 -11.22
C ASN A 162 15.91 7.04 -12.66
N ALA A 163 15.38 8.23 -12.97
CA ALA A 163 14.98 8.57 -14.35
C ALA A 163 16.20 8.62 -15.30
N VAL A 164 17.32 9.22 -14.88
CA VAL A 164 18.56 9.24 -15.65
C VAL A 164 19.11 7.83 -15.82
N PHE A 165 19.17 7.03 -14.75
CA PHE A 165 19.61 5.63 -14.81
C PHE A 165 18.69 4.81 -15.73
N GLY A 166 17.38 4.96 -15.61
CA GLY A 166 16.43 4.30 -16.50
C GLY A 166 16.60 4.70 -17.96
N TYR A 167 16.86 5.99 -18.23
CA TYR A 167 17.15 6.45 -19.60
C TYR A 167 18.37 5.77 -20.21
N MET A 168 19.42 5.53 -19.41
CA MET A 168 20.68 4.89 -19.88
C MET A 168 20.57 3.37 -20.00
N VAL A 169 19.77 2.71 -19.16
CA VAL A 169 19.79 1.24 -19.01
C VAL A 169 18.57 0.56 -19.59
N LEU A 170 17.38 1.22 -19.52
CA LEU A 170 16.16 0.59 -20.04
C LEU A 170 16.16 0.59 -21.55
N GLU A 171 16.04 -0.60 -22.12
CA GLU A 171 15.75 -0.78 -23.55
C GLU A 171 14.24 -0.88 -23.77
N GLU A 172 13.78 -0.66 -25.01
CA GLU A 172 12.36 -0.85 -25.33
C GLU A 172 12.04 -2.34 -25.40
N SER A 173 11.11 -2.80 -24.56
CA SER A 173 10.73 -4.22 -24.52
C SER A 173 9.58 -4.57 -25.47
N LEU A 174 8.82 -3.55 -25.95
CA LEU A 174 7.68 -3.77 -26.84
C LEU A 174 8.02 -3.29 -28.26
N PRO A 175 8.40 -4.23 -29.18
CA PRO A 175 8.73 -3.86 -30.56
C PRO A 175 7.50 -3.28 -31.27
N PRO A 176 7.72 -2.41 -32.29
CA PRO A 176 6.65 -1.68 -33.00
C PRO A 176 5.53 -2.59 -33.52
N GLU A 177 5.88 -3.79 -33.98
CA GLU A 177 4.98 -4.77 -34.59
C GLU A 177 3.99 -5.37 -33.58
N LYS A 178 4.35 -5.35 -32.30
CA LYS A 178 3.51 -5.86 -31.18
C LYS A 178 2.68 -4.76 -30.51
N ARG A 179 2.89 -3.49 -30.90
CA ARG A 179 2.15 -2.37 -30.34
C ARG A 179 0.70 -2.42 -30.75
N ARG A 180 -0.19 -2.00 -29.84
CA ARG A 180 -1.63 -1.99 -30.06
C ARG A 180 -2.16 -0.55 -30.09
N PRO A 181 -3.16 -0.23 -30.90
CA PRO A 181 -3.80 1.08 -30.84
C PRO A 181 -4.46 1.28 -29.47
N PHE A 182 -4.43 2.52 -28.99
CA PHE A 182 -5.09 2.88 -27.74
C PHE A 182 -6.62 2.89 -27.92
N GLU A 183 -7.32 2.17 -27.07
CA GLU A 183 -8.78 2.08 -27.09
C GLU A 183 -9.35 2.50 -25.71
N TRP A 184 -10.12 3.61 -25.67
CA TRP A 184 -10.78 4.07 -24.44
C TRP A 184 -11.67 3.02 -23.77
N ARG A 185 -12.27 2.14 -24.57
CA ARG A 185 -13.14 1.08 -24.06
C ARG A 185 -12.38 0.06 -23.20
N ARG A 186 -11.13 -0.18 -23.51
CA ARG A 186 -10.24 -1.07 -22.72
C ARG A 186 -9.65 -0.36 -21.50
N ALA A 187 -9.49 0.96 -21.58
CA ALA A 187 -8.99 1.81 -20.51
C ALA A 187 -10.04 2.12 -19.43
N ASN A 188 -11.07 1.27 -19.29
CA ASN A 188 -12.12 1.45 -18.29
C ASN A 188 -11.72 0.84 -16.94
N PRO A 189 -11.47 1.64 -15.89
CA PRO A 189 -11.10 1.16 -14.57
C PRO A 189 -12.20 0.31 -13.91
N LEU A 190 -13.47 0.58 -14.27
CA LEU A 190 -14.61 -0.17 -13.75
C LEU A 190 -14.81 -1.51 -14.46
N GLY A 191 -14.12 -1.75 -15.59
CA GLY A 191 -14.18 -3.01 -16.31
C GLY A 191 -13.81 -4.22 -15.47
N SER A 192 -12.85 -4.05 -14.57
CA SER A 192 -12.39 -5.09 -13.65
C SER A 192 -13.47 -5.53 -12.65
N PHE A 193 -14.40 -4.64 -12.27
CA PHE A 193 -15.51 -4.98 -11.37
C PHE A 193 -16.54 -5.93 -12.00
N LYS A 194 -16.65 -5.96 -13.34
CA LYS A 194 -17.53 -6.93 -14.02
C LYS A 194 -17.10 -8.38 -13.79
N HIS A 195 -15.82 -8.60 -13.53
CA HIS A 195 -15.30 -9.93 -13.23
C HIS A 195 -15.68 -10.40 -11.82
N LEU A 196 -15.93 -9.48 -10.87
CA LEU A 196 -16.38 -9.83 -9.52
C LEU A 196 -17.71 -10.60 -9.53
N THR A 197 -18.63 -10.25 -10.44
CA THR A 197 -19.96 -10.90 -10.54
C THR A 197 -19.89 -12.31 -11.11
N LYS A 198 -18.82 -12.66 -11.84
CA LYS A 198 -18.61 -14.02 -12.36
C LYS A 198 -18.28 -15.03 -11.25
N PHE A 199 -17.73 -14.56 -10.13
CA PHE A 199 -17.32 -15.39 -9.01
C PHE A 199 -18.36 -15.40 -7.89
N SER A 200 -19.62 -15.70 -8.19
CA SER A 200 -20.73 -15.70 -7.21
C SER A 200 -20.43 -16.54 -5.96
N GLY A 201 -19.68 -17.64 -6.10
CA GLY A 201 -19.24 -18.48 -4.97
C GLY A 201 -18.12 -17.87 -4.12
N LEU A 202 -17.34 -16.91 -4.66
CA LEU A 202 -16.23 -16.25 -3.95
C LEU A 202 -16.62 -14.92 -3.27
N GLY A 203 -17.84 -14.43 -3.47
CA GLY A 203 -18.29 -13.16 -2.93
C GLY A 203 -17.96 -12.97 -1.43
N PRO A 204 -18.24 -13.95 -0.57
CA PRO A 204 -17.89 -13.86 0.86
C PRO A 204 -16.37 -13.76 1.10
N LEU A 205 -15.52 -14.47 0.33
CA LEU A 205 -14.07 -14.42 0.47
C LEU A 205 -13.50 -13.08 -0.04
N LEU A 206 -14.05 -12.55 -1.13
CA LEU A 206 -13.70 -11.22 -1.64
C LEU A 206 -14.10 -10.13 -0.65
N LEU A 207 -15.25 -10.27 0.03
CA LEU A 207 -15.66 -9.36 1.09
C LEU A 207 -14.70 -9.42 2.29
N VAL A 208 -14.31 -10.62 2.73
CA VAL A 208 -13.31 -10.80 3.79
C VAL A 208 -12.00 -10.15 3.40
N PHE A 209 -11.55 -10.36 2.17
CA PHE A 209 -10.33 -9.76 1.64
C PHE A 209 -10.42 -8.23 1.60
N PHE A 210 -11.55 -7.67 1.14
CA PHE A 210 -11.81 -6.23 1.16
C PHE A 210 -11.72 -5.64 2.56
N ILE A 211 -12.47 -6.22 3.52
CA ILE A 211 -12.51 -5.72 4.90
C ILE A 211 -11.11 -5.78 5.53
N TYR A 212 -10.37 -6.87 5.30
CA TYR A 212 -9.02 -7.00 5.79
C TYR A 212 -8.08 -5.94 5.19
N GLN A 213 -8.07 -5.76 3.86
CA GLN A 213 -7.25 -4.75 3.19
C GLN A 213 -7.60 -3.33 3.66
N PHE A 214 -8.89 -3.06 3.86
CA PHE A 214 -9.38 -1.80 4.38
C PHE A 214 -8.89 -1.54 5.82
N ALA A 215 -8.97 -2.53 6.70
CA ALA A 215 -8.51 -2.44 8.08
C ALA A 215 -6.99 -2.30 8.17
N PHE A 216 -6.24 -3.07 7.37
CA PHE A 216 -4.78 -3.04 7.34
C PHE A 216 -4.22 -1.69 6.89
N ALA A 217 -4.95 -0.96 6.04
CA ALA A 217 -4.57 0.37 5.58
C ALA A 217 -4.52 1.43 6.71
N VAL A 218 -4.92 1.10 7.95
CA VAL A 218 -4.71 1.96 9.12
C VAL A 218 -3.23 2.27 9.36
N TYR A 219 -2.32 1.30 9.09
CA TYR A 219 -0.89 1.52 9.27
C TYR A 219 -0.35 2.64 8.37
N PRO A 220 -0.44 2.58 7.04
CA PRO A 220 0.06 3.66 6.20
C PRO A 220 -0.73 4.97 6.35
N ALA A 221 -2.01 4.93 6.75
CA ALA A 221 -2.86 6.11 6.84
C ALA A 221 -2.64 6.93 8.12
N VAL A 222 -2.43 6.27 9.27
CA VAL A 222 -2.51 6.94 10.58
C VAL A 222 -1.23 6.81 11.40
N TRP A 223 -0.35 5.85 11.10
CA TRP A 223 0.77 5.49 11.97
C TRP A 223 1.66 6.67 12.37
N SER A 224 2.06 7.50 11.41
CA SER A 224 2.93 8.66 11.69
C SER A 224 2.23 9.70 12.57
N PHE A 225 0.94 9.96 12.33
CA PHE A 225 0.12 10.85 13.16
C PHE A 225 -0.09 10.27 14.56
N PHE A 226 -0.38 8.99 14.66
CA PHE A 226 -0.57 8.29 15.93
C PHE A 226 0.70 8.29 16.78
N GLY A 227 1.84 7.96 16.18
CA GLY A 227 3.14 7.96 16.85
C GLY A 227 3.50 9.33 17.41
N LYS A 228 3.26 10.37 16.62
CA LYS A 228 3.49 11.76 17.04
C LYS A 228 2.53 12.20 18.15
N GLU A 229 1.21 11.94 17.99
CA GLU A 229 0.17 12.35 18.94
C GLU A 229 0.29 11.61 20.27
N ARG A 230 0.47 10.28 20.22
CA ARG A 230 0.39 9.41 21.40
C ARG A 230 1.68 9.38 22.20
N PHE A 231 2.82 9.40 21.52
CA PHE A 231 4.14 9.17 22.15
C PHE A 231 5.08 10.37 22.01
N GLY A 232 4.70 11.40 21.26
CA GLY A 232 5.61 12.52 20.96
C GLY A 232 6.80 12.12 20.07
N TRP A 233 6.65 11.06 19.26
CA TRP A 233 7.75 10.57 18.44
C TRP A 233 8.17 11.61 17.39
N ASP A 234 9.48 11.70 17.23
CA ASP A 234 10.10 12.40 16.12
C ASP A 234 10.06 11.56 14.83
N PRO A 235 10.34 12.15 13.67
CA PRO A 235 10.37 11.42 12.40
C PRO A 235 11.36 10.26 12.36
N ALA A 236 12.50 10.36 13.09
CA ALA A 236 13.50 9.29 13.15
C ALA A 236 12.93 8.04 13.85
N THR A 237 12.26 8.22 14.99
CA THR A 237 11.58 7.12 15.71
C THR A 237 10.43 6.53 14.89
N ILE A 238 9.64 7.37 14.22
CA ILE A 238 8.58 6.90 13.29
C ILE A 238 9.20 6.08 12.16
N GLY A 239 10.27 6.57 11.54
CA GLY A 239 10.99 5.87 10.48
C GLY A 239 11.54 4.51 10.94
N LEU A 240 12.14 4.47 12.13
CA LEU A 240 12.63 3.24 12.76
C LEU A 240 11.48 2.23 12.96
N SER A 241 10.35 2.67 13.50
CA SER A 241 9.19 1.80 13.74
C SER A 241 8.65 1.16 12.46
N LEU A 242 8.57 1.93 11.37
CA LEU A 242 8.16 1.45 10.05
C LEU A 242 9.19 0.47 9.46
N ALA A 243 10.49 0.73 9.65
CA ALA A 243 11.53 -0.18 9.21
C ALA A 243 11.47 -1.52 9.95
N LEU A 244 11.28 -1.51 11.28
CA LEU A 244 11.11 -2.71 12.09
C LEU A 244 9.88 -3.53 11.65
N PHE A 245 8.76 -2.86 11.38
CA PHE A 245 7.57 -3.50 10.80
C PHE A 245 7.87 -4.14 9.44
N GLY A 246 8.52 -3.40 8.54
CA GLY A 246 8.86 -3.89 7.21
C GLY A 246 9.83 -5.07 7.22
N ILE A 247 10.84 -5.06 8.11
CA ILE A 247 11.75 -6.18 8.30
C ILE A 247 10.99 -7.42 8.76
N MET A 248 10.13 -7.28 9.78
CA MET A 248 9.33 -8.40 10.27
C MET A 248 8.36 -8.91 9.21
N LEU A 249 7.73 -8.01 8.44
CA LEU A 249 6.89 -8.37 7.31
C LEU A 249 7.65 -9.22 6.28
N ALA A 250 8.89 -8.85 5.95
CA ALA A 250 9.75 -9.62 5.06
C ALA A 250 10.08 -11.01 5.64
N ILE A 251 10.37 -11.10 6.94
CA ILE A 251 10.61 -12.39 7.64
C ILE A 251 9.35 -13.26 7.57
N VAL A 252 8.18 -12.69 7.83
CA VAL A 252 6.91 -13.42 7.80
C VAL A 252 6.64 -13.94 6.39
N GLN A 253 6.69 -13.08 5.38
CA GLN A 253 6.37 -13.45 4.01
C GLN A 253 7.42 -14.37 3.37
N GLY A 254 8.70 -14.16 3.66
CA GLY A 254 9.80 -14.96 3.12
C GLY A 254 10.01 -16.30 3.82
N GLY A 255 9.79 -16.35 5.16
CA GLY A 255 10.17 -17.50 5.98
C GLY A 255 9.03 -18.17 6.72
N LEU A 256 8.13 -17.41 7.37
CA LEU A 256 7.17 -17.99 8.30
C LEU A 256 5.88 -18.49 7.68
N ILE A 257 5.49 -17.95 6.52
CA ILE A 257 4.21 -18.30 5.89
C ILE A 257 4.11 -19.79 5.57
N ARG A 258 5.17 -20.40 5.01
CA ARG A 258 5.17 -21.82 4.64
C ARG A 258 5.04 -22.76 5.85
N PRO A 259 5.83 -22.60 6.94
CA PRO A 259 5.65 -23.38 8.16
C PRO A 259 4.25 -23.21 8.78
N VAL A 260 3.76 -21.97 8.88
CA VAL A 260 2.42 -21.71 9.45
C VAL A 260 1.33 -22.39 8.62
N MET A 261 1.38 -22.28 7.29
CA MET A 261 0.41 -22.94 6.40
C MET A 261 0.51 -24.47 6.46
N ARG A 262 1.72 -25.04 6.68
CA ARG A 262 1.88 -26.51 6.86
C ARG A 262 1.29 -26.99 8.19
N LEU A 263 1.43 -26.20 9.26
CA LEU A 263 0.96 -26.58 10.59
C LEU A 263 -0.55 -26.38 10.76
N LEU A 264 -1.09 -25.27 10.28
CA LEU A 264 -2.47 -24.86 10.52
C LEU A 264 -3.40 -25.10 9.31
N GLY A 265 -2.84 -25.41 8.15
CA GLY A 265 -3.54 -25.37 6.88
C GLY A 265 -3.94 -23.95 6.48
N GLU A 266 -4.46 -23.76 5.27
CA GLU A 266 -4.83 -22.41 4.77
C GLU A 266 -5.93 -21.77 5.63
N ARG A 267 -6.99 -22.54 5.95
CA ARG A 267 -8.10 -22.05 6.76
C ARG A 267 -7.67 -21.70 8.19
N GLY A 268 -6.88 -22.54 8.82
CA GLY A 268 -6.32 -22.29 10.15
C GLY A 268 -5.41 -21.07 10.16
N THR A 269 -4.61 -20.88 9.12
CA THR A 269 -3.74 -19.70 8.95
C THR A 269 -4.54 -18.41 8.86
N VAL A 270 -5.65 -18.39 8.12
CA VAL A 270 -6.54 -17.23 8.05
C VAL A 270 -7.16 -16.91 9.41
N ILE A 271 -7.65 -17.94 10.14
CA ILE A 271 -8.23 -17.74 11.48
C ILE A 271 -7.18 -17.22 12.45
N TYR A 272 -6.01 -17.88 12.52
CA TYR A 272 -4.87 -17.45 13.33
C TYR A 272 -4.52 -15.98 13.05
N GLY A 273 -4.32 -15.64 11.78
CA GLY A 273 -3.94 -14.28 11.39
C GLY A 273 -4.98 -13.24 11.83
N HIS A 274 -6.28 -13.49 11.62
CA HIS A 274 -7.32 -12.56 12.05
C HIS A 274 -7.40 -12.41 13.57
N VAL A 275 -7.32 -13.50 14.33
CA VAL A 275 -7.33 -13.45 15.81
C VAL A 275 -6.10 -12.68 16.31
N PHE A 276 -4.94 -12.96 15.74
CA PHE A 276 -3.71 -12.27 16.09
C PHE A 276 -3.78 -10.77 15.79
N ASP A 277 -4.31 -10.40 14.62
CA ASP A 277 -4.45 -9.01 14.18
C ASP A 277 -5.43 -8.22 15.05
N ILE A 278 -6.57 -8.84 15.44
CA ILE A 278 -7.50 -8.26 16.42
C ILE A 278 -6.78 -7.95 17.73
N CYS A 279 -6.01 -8.90 18.28
CA CYS A 279 -5.26 -8.69 19.50
C CYS A 279 -4.20 -7.59 19.33
N ALA A 280 -3.48 -7.57 18.21
CA ALA A 280 -2.47 -6.56 17.90
C ALA A 280 -3.10 -5.16 17.80
N PHE A 281 -4.21 -5.01 17.08
CA PHE A 281 -4.91 -3.74 16.97
C PHE A 281 -5.45 -3.25 18.31
N ILE A 282 -6.03 -4.12 19.14
CA ILE A 282 -6.47 -3.76 20.47
C ILE A 282 -5.28 -3.33 21.34
N ALA A 283 -4.18 -4.05 21.30
CA ALA A 283 -2.97 -3.69 22.04
C ALA A 283 -2.43 -2.32 21.60
N LEU A 284 -2.34 -2.06 20.30
CA LEU A 284 -1.91 -0.78 19.75
C LEU A 284 -2.89 0.36 20.07
N ALA A 285 -4.20 0.10 20.14
CA ALA A 285 -5.18 1.12 20.46
C ALA A 285 -4.99 1.69 21.89
N PHE A 286 -4.57 0.86 22.83
CA PHE A 286 -4.46 1.25 24.25
C PHE A 286 -3.01 1.43 24.73
N VAL A 287 -2.01 1.08 23.92
CA VAL A 287 -0.60 1.26 24.32
C VAL A 287 -0.31 2.72 24.67
N SER A 288 0.33 2.93 25.83
CA SER A 288 0.71 4.27 26.31
C SER A 288 2.23 4.49 26.32
N SER A 289 3.00 3.43 26.25
CA SER A 289 4.47 3.49 26.21
C SER A 289 4.97 3.41 24.78
N GLY A 290 5.76 4.39 24.33
CA GLY A 290 6.39 4.38 23.01
C GLY A 290 7.35 3.19 22.84
N THR A 291 8.10 2.83 23.87
CA THR A 291 8.99 1.64 23.84
C THR A 291 8.19 0.35 23.62
N LEU A 292 7.05 0.20 24.31
CA LEU A 292 6.19 -0.96 24.12
C LEU A 292 5.59 -0.97 22.70
N ALA A 293 5.23 0.20 22.17
CA ALA A 293 4.73 0.31 20.79
C ALA A 293 5.78 -0.11 19.75
N LEU A 294 7.07 0.23 19.96
CA LEU A 294 8.19 -0.21 19.11
C LEU A 294 8.38 -1.74 19.10
N ILE A 295 7.99 -2.41 20.20
CA ILE A 295 8.03 -3.89 20.29
C ILE A 295 6.76 -4.49 19.65
N LEU A 296 5.59 -3.90 19.89
CA LEU A 296 4.31 -4.42 19.40
C LEU A 296 4.18 -4.29 17.87
N VAL A 297 4.70 -3.23 17.27
CA VAL A 297 4.55 -2.97 15.84
C VAL A 297 5.18 -4.05 14.96
N PRO A 298 6.45 -4.47 15.15
CA PRO A 298 6.98 -5.58 14.38
C PRO A 298 6.23 -6.89 14.65
N LEU A 299 5.77 -7.12 15.89
CA LEU A 299 4.97 -8.30 16.22
C LEU A 299 3.63 -8.31 15.47
N ALA A 300 2.99 -7.15 15.27
CA ALA A 300 1.75 -7.06 14.50
C ALA A 300 1.90 -7.58 13.06
N ALA A 301 3.11 -7.51 12.48
CA ALA A 301 3.37 -8.06 11.15
C ALA A 301 3.19 -9.60 11.08
N LEU A 302 3.15 -10.33 12.21
CA LEU A 302 2.86 -11.77 12.22
C LEU A 302 1.46 -12.11 11.68
N ALA A 303 0.53 -11.14 11.67
CA ALA A 303 -0.78 -11.29 11.04
C ALA A 303 -0.73 -11.27 9.50
N ALA A 304 0.37 -10.85 8.89
CA ALA A 304 0.48 -10.68 7.43
C ALA A 304 0.39 -11.99 6.62
N VAL A 305 0.26 -13.13 7.29
CA VAL A 305 -0.05 -14.45 6.69
C VAL A 305 -1.46 -14.52 6.10
N ILE A 306 -2.37 -13.58 6.45
CA ILE A 306 -3.78 -13.60 6.04
C ILE A 306 -3.91 -13.46 4.52
N THR A 307 -3.29 -12.46 3.92
CA THR A 307 -3.41 -12.15 2.48
C THR A 307 -3.06 -13.34 1.60
N PRO A 308 -1.86 -13.96 1.72
CA PRO A 308 -1.51 -15.09 0.86
C PRO A 308 -2.32 -16.35 1.16
N ALA A 309 -2.75 -16.55 2.41
CA ALA A 309 -3.63 -17.68 2.73
C ALA A 309 -5.03 -17.52 2.10
N LEU A 310 -5.63 -16.32 2.15
CA LEU A 310 -6.90 -16.02 1.47
C LEU A 310 -6.77 -16.16 -0.05
N GLN A 311 -5.69 -15.63 -0.64
CA GLN A 311 -5.43 -15.76 -2.07
C GLN A 311 -5.24 -17.21 -2.48
N GLY A 312 -4.57 -18.03 -1.67
CA GLY A 312 -4.43 -19.47 -1.89
C GLY A 312 -5.79 -20.19 -1.92
N ILE A 313 -6.67 -19.90 -0.94
CA ILE A 313 -8.03 -20.48 -0.90
C ILE A 313 -8.82 -20.07 -2.15
N MET A 314 -8.80 -18.79 -2.52
CA MET A 314 -9.54 -18.29 -3.68
C MET A 314 -8.98 -18.83 -5.00
N SER A 315 -7.67 -18.93 -5.13
CA SER A 315 -7.01 -19.49 -6.31
C SER A 315 -7.39 -20.96 -6.55
N LYS A 316 -7.50 -21.75 -5.49
CA LYS A 316 -7.95 -23.17 -5.59
C LYS A 316 -9.43 -23.32 -5.95
N ALA A 317 -10.23 -22.30 -5.67
CA ALA A 317 -11.67 -22.31 -5.94
C ALA A 317 -12.02 -21.91 -7.38
N VAL A 318 -11.04 -21.48 -8.19
CA VAL A 318 -11.22 -21.11 -9.60
C VAL A 318 -10.36 -22.00 -10.51
N GLY A 319 -10.81 -22.21 -11.75
CA GLY A 319 -10.05 -22.96 -12.74
C GLY A 319 -8.76 -22.23 -13.17
N ALA A 320 -7.86 -22.96 -13.81
CA ALA A 320 -6.60 -22.44 -14.30
C ALA A 320 -6.77 -21.30 -15.31
N ASP A 321 -7.82 -21.35 -16.11
CA ASP A 321 -8.24 -20.37 -17.10
C ASP A 321 -8.75 -19.06 -16.50
N ALA A 322 -9.26 -19.09 -15.26
CA ALA A 322 -9.84 -17.93 -14.56
C ALA A 322 -8.88 -17.23 -13.58
N GLN A 323 -7.62 -17.70 -13.44
CA GLN A 323 -6.65 -17.13 -12.51
C GLN A 323 -6.35 -15.64 -12.79
N GLY A 324 -6.24 -15.25 -14.06
CA GLY A 324 -6.04 -13.86 -14.46
C GLY A 324 -7.21 -12.96 -14.07
N GLU A 325 -8.44 -13.44 -14.24
CA GLU A 325 -9.66 -12.72 -13.83
C GLU A 325 -9.72 -12.56 -12.29
N LEU A 326 -9.35 -13.61 -11.54
CA LEU A 326 -9.25 -13.55 -10.08
C LEU A 326 -8.24 -12.50 -9.61
N GLN A 327 -7.05 -12.47 -10.20
CA GLN A 327 -6.04 -11.47 -9.85
C GLN A 327 -6.51 -10.04 -10.17
N GLY A 328 -7.21 -9.85 -11.29
CA GLY A 328 -7.86 -8.58 -11.63
C GLY A 328 -8.92 -8.18 -10.59
N ALA A 329 -9.73 -9.12 -10.12
CA ALA A 329 -10.72 -8.91 -9.07
C ALA A 329 -10.07 -8.51 -7.73
N LEU A 330 -9.02 -9.22 -7.30
CA LEU A 330 -8.28 -8.93 -6.07
C LEU A 330 -7.61 -7.56 -6.11
N THR A 331 -7.01 -7.20 -7.26
CA THR A 331 -6.42 -5.87 -7.46
C THR A 331 -7.47 -4.76 -7.37
N SER A 332 -8.65 -4.96 -7.95
CA SER A 332 -9.75 -3.98 -7.89
C SER A 332 -10.29 -3.81 -6.48
N VAL A 333 -10.42 -4.90 -5.74
CA VAL A 333 -10.85 -4.89 -4.32
C VAL A 333 -9.82 -4.17 -3.45
N SER A 334 -8.53 -4.44 -3.66
CA SER A 334 -7.45 -3.74 -2.95
C SER A 334 -7.43 -2.25 -3.27
N ALA A 335 -7.60 -1.87 -4.54
CA ALA A 335 -7.65 -0.47 -4.94
C ALA A 335 -8.83 0.28 -4.28
N LEU A 336 -10.00 -0.35 -4.22
CA LEU A 336 -11.17 0.23 -3.52
C LEU A 336 -10.89 0.43 -2.03
N ALA A 337 -10.27 -0.55 -1.37
CA ALA A 337 -9.86 -0.42 0.02
C ALA A 337 -8.87 0.74 0.23
N MET A 338 -7.87 0.87 -0.64
CA MET A 338 -6.87 1.95 -0.58
C MET A 338 -7.45 3.34 -0.90
N ILE A 339 -8.54 3.42 -1.65
CA ILE A 339 -9.25 4.69 -1.91
C ILE A 339 -10.06 5.12 -0.69
N LEU A 340 -10.79 4.19 -0.09
CA LEU A 340 -11.76 4.51 0.96
C LEU A 340 -11.15 4.58 2.36
N SER A 341 -10.18 3.71 2.66
CA SER A 341 -9.63 3.55 4.00
C SER A 341 -8.93 4.80 4.55
N PRO A 342 -8.09 5.54 3.79
CA PRO A 342 -7.37 6.69 4.35
C PRO A 342 -8.32 7.73 4.94
N MET A 343 -9.40 8.10 4.22
CA MET A 343 -10.38 9.05 4.72
C MET A 343 -11.10 8.58 5.98
N VAL A 344 -11.47 7.30 6.04
CA VAL A 344 -12.16 6.75 7.20
C VAL A 344 -11.22 6.65 8.40
N MET A 345 -10.00 6.17 8.21
CA MET A 345 -9.04 5.97 9.29
C MET A 345 -8.52 7.31 9.86
N THR A 346 -8.17 8.26 8.98
CA THR A 346 -7.74 9.59 9.43
C THR A 346 -8.90 10.42 9.98
N GLY A 347 -10.10 10.26 9.42
CA GLY A 347 -11.32 10.86 9.96
C GLY A 347 -11.65 10.36 11.38
N THR A 348 -11.51 9.04 11.60
CA THR A 348 -11.65 8.45 12.94
C THR A 348 -10.57 9.00 13.89
N PHE A 349 -9.31 9.06 13.44
CA PHE A 349 -8.23 9.65 14.24
C PHE A 349 -8.56 11.09 14.63
N ALA A 350 -8.94 11.91 13.66
CA ALA A 350 -9.28 13.31 13.90
C ALA A 350 -10.47 13.49 14.84
N ALA A 351 -11.52 12.68 14.70
CA ALA A 351 -12.70 12.75 15.55
C ALA A 351 -12.40 12.46 17.04
N PHE A 352 -11.39 11.62 17.30
CA PHE A 352 -11.00 11.23 18.67
C PHE A 352 -9.76 11.96 19.19
N THR A 353 -9.16 12.88 18.41
CA THR A 353 -8.00 13.69 18.84
C THR A 353 -8.23 15.20 18.69
N ALA A 354 -9.34 15.61 18.08
CA ALA A 354 -9.67 17.03 17.95
C ALA A 354 -9.90 17.70 19.32
N PRO A 355 -9.59 18.99 19.47
CA PRO A 355 -9.98 19.75 20.63
C PRO A 355 -11.49 19.67 20.83
N GLY A 356 -11.92 19.26 22.03
CA GLY A 356 -13.36 19.09 22.36
C GLY A 356 -13.94 17.73 21.95
N ALA A 357 -13.13 16.76 21.53
CA ALA A 357 -13.60 15.39 21.33
C ALA A 357 -14.24 14.83 22.60
N PRO A 358 -15.40 14.16 22.54
CA PRO A 358 -16.08 13.64 23.73
C PRO A 358 -15.25 12.57 24.47
N VAL A 359 -14.38 11.87 23.74
CA VAL A 359 -13.40 10.91 24.27
C VAL A 359 -12.09 11.11 23.53
N TYR A 360 -11.02 11.37 24.27
CA TYR A 360 -9.67 11.46 23.68
C TYR A 360 -9.07 10.06 23.58
N LEU A 361 -8.97 9.54 22.36
CA LEU A 361 -8.45 8.20 22.08
C LEU A 361 -7.71 8.16 20.73
N PRO A 362 -6.41 8.52 20.67
CA PRO A 362 -5.63 8.48 19.43
C PRO A 362 -5.59 7.09 18.77
N GLY A 363 -5.78 6.02 19.54
CA GLY A 363 -5.86 4.64 19.07
C GLY A 363 -7.21 4.21 18.48
N ALA A 364 -8.21 5.09 18.41
CA ALA A 364 -9.55 4.75 17.90
C ALA A 364 -9.55 4.10 16.49
N PRO A 365 -8.68 4.50 15.51
CA PRO A 365 -8.62 3.84 14.23
C PRO A 365 -8.20 2.36 14.32
N PHE A 366 -7.35 2.01 15.29
CA PHE A 366 -6.98 0.61 15.52
C PHE A 366 -8.13 -0.19 16.11
N LEU A 367 -8.97 0.40 16.98
CA LEU A 367 -10.20 -0.26 17.45
C LEU A 367 -11.20 -0.47 16.31
N LEU A 368 -11.35 0.51 15.42
CA LEU A 368 -12.16 0.34 14.22
C LEU A 368 -11.63 -0.81 13.36
N SER A 369 -10.31 -0.87 13.15
CA SER A 369 -9.68 -1.97 12.42
C SER A 369 -9.89 -3.32 13.11
N ALA A 370 -9.76 -3.41 14.43
CA ALA A 370 -10.05 -4.63 15.19
C ALA A 370 -11.50 -5.09 14.99
N ALA A 371 -12.47 -4.18 15.05
CA ALA A 371 -13.87 -4.48 14.81
C ALA A 371 -14.13 -4.98 13.38
N LEU A 372 -13.53 -4.33 12.39
CA LEU A 372 -13.62 -4.75 10.99
C LEU A 372 -13.02 -6.14 10.77
N VAL A 373 -11.85 -6.42 11.32
CA VAL A 373 -11.21 -7.75 11.22
C VAL A 373 -12.02 -8.81 11.96
N ALA A 374 -12.68 -8.47 13.09
CA ALA A 374 -13.60 -9.39 13.76
C ALA A 374 -14.83 -9.72 12.88
N ILE A 375 -15.38 -8.72 12.18
CA ILE A 375 -16.45 -8.95 11.19
C ILE A 375 -15.95 -9.84 10.04
N ALA A 376 -14.75 -9.57 9.51
CA ALA A 376 -14.14 -10.39 8.47
C ALA A 376 -13.97 -11.84 8.92
N LEU A 377 -13.47 -12.07 10.14
CA LEU A 377 -13.33 -13.39 10.73
C LEU A 377 -14.67 -14.10 10.86
N PHE A 378 -15.71 -13.42 11.33
CA PHE A 378 -17.06 -13.97 11.47
C PHE A 378 -17.64 -14.40 10.11
N VAL A 379 -17.52 -13.55 9.09
CA VAL A 379 -17.95 -13.88 7.71
C VAL A 379 -17.16 -15.08 7.18
N PHE A 380 -15.84 -15.10 7.38
CA PHE A 380 -14.97 -16.18 6.97
C PHE A 380 -15.38 -17.52 7.62
N MET A 381 -15.59 -17.54 8.93
CA MET A 381 -15.96 -18.77 9.65
C MET A 381 -17.31 -19.34 9.19
N ARG A 382 -18.28 -18.47 8.87
CA ARG A 382 -19.62 -18.88 8.45
C ARG A 382 -19.74 -19.28 6.99
N ARG A 383 -18.97 -18.65 6.09
CA ARG A 383 -19.18 -18.73 4.64
C ARG A 383 -18.02 -19.34 3.86
N ALA A 384 -16.83 -19.43 4.44
CA ALA A 384 -15.73 -20.09 3.76
C ALA A 384 -15.97 -21.60 3.61
N PRO A 385 -15.65 -22.19 2.46
CA PRO A 385 -15.77 -23.64 2.27
C PRO A 385 -15.04 -24.38 3.39
N ARG A 386 -15.72 -25.30 4.05
CA ARG A 386 -15.06 -26.23 4.96
C ARG A 386 -14.19 -27.13 4.09
N ALA A 387 -12.88 -27.16 4.34
CA ALA A 387 -12.02 -28.12 3.67
C ALA A 387 -12.61 -29.51 3.92
N SER A 388 -13.01 -30.21 2.85
CA SER A 388 -13.20 -31.66 2.92
C SER A 388 -11.82 -32.23 3.22
N PHE A 389 -11.59 -32.68 4.43
CA PHE A 389 -10.45 -33.52 4.75
C PHE A 389 -10.67 -34.83 3.96
N SER A 390 -10.10 -34.89 2.75
CA SER A 390 -9.77 -36.19 2.16
C SER A 390 -8.49 -36.61 2.88
N VAL A 391 -8.68 -37.59 3.78
CA VAL A 391 -7.62 -38.39 4.40
C VAL A 391 -6.82 -39.13 3.33
#